data_5a64c6274c684344aa71c5ff58c62c58
#
_entry.id   5a64c6274c684344aa71c5ff58c62c58
#
_cell.length_a   1.000
_cell.length_b   1.000
_cell.length_c   1.000
_cell.angle_alpha   90.00
_cell.angle_beta   90.00
_cell.angle_gamma   90.00
#
_symmetry.space_group_name_H-M   'P 1'
#
loop_
_entity.id
_entity.type
_entity.pdbx_description
1 polymer ?
#
loop_
_entity_poly.entity_id
_entity_poly.type
_entity_poly.pdbx_seq_one_letter_code
_entity_poly.pdbx_strand_id
1 'polypeptide(L)'
;LPKTALLKKKNAEWCSKVEVMNMQLDSYEEALTSLQMRDDGIYRSIFGMNEIPAEVRNAGFGGVNRYAHYDESGSGLLLKDMAVRLDVLTKKTYVQSRSFDEVALLSKRAGDMAMCIPAIPPINPDPSVYRLSSGFGYRKDPMSGRTARHTGVDFAMKPGNPVYATGDGVVESVKFEFFGYGNQVVIDHGFGYKTRYAHLKAVGVVEGMKIKRGECIGQSGNSGKSSGPHLHYEVIYKGNHINPANYYDLSITPEEYAVMVQNTADASKNITLHPSHRRRDNGKS
;
A
#
# COMPACT_ATOMS: atom_id res chain seq x y z
N LEU A 1 -5.69 11.13 72.72
CA LEU A 1 -4.92 12.03 71.88
C LEU A 1 -5.79 13.29 71.56
N PRO A 2 -5.28 14.52 71.79
CA PRO A 2 -6.04 15.71 71.45
C PRO A 2 -6.39 15.70 69.95
N LYS A 3 -7.64 16.11 69.62
CA LYS A 3 -8.17 16.13 68.20
C LYS A 3 -7.17 16.76 67.21
N THR A 4 -6.41 17.75 67.64
CA THR A 4 -5.37 18.44 66.84
C THR A 4 -4.20 17.55 66.44
N ALA A 5 -3.76 16.62 67.30
CA ALA A 5 -2.67 15.67 66.96
C ALA A 5 -3.13 14.61 65.96
N LEU A 6 -4.37 14.14 66.07
CA LEU A 6 -4.95 13.20 65.12
C LEU A 6 -5.15 13.86 63.73
N LEU A 7 -5.62 15.10 63.69
CA LEU A 7 -5.77 15.87 62.44
C LEU A 7 -4.40 16.13 61.76
N LYS A 8 -3.38 16.52 62.54
CA LYS A 8 -2.01 16.69 61.99
C LYS A 8 -1.47 15.38 61.41
N LYS A 9 -1.70 14.23 62.07
CA LYS A 9 -1.25 12.92 61.58
C LYS A 9 -1.98 12.57 60.24
N LYS A 10 -3.30 12.72 60.21
CA LYS A 10 -4.06 12.50 58.97
C LYS A 10 -3.62 13.42 57.84
N ASN A 11 -3.38 14.68 58.08
CA ASN A 11 -2.92 15.62 57.08
C ASN A 11 -1.53 15.22 56.52
N ALA A 12 -0.62 14.79 57.38
CA ALA A 12 0.70 14.27 56.98
C ALA A 12 0.57 13.02 56.08
N GLU A 13 -0.33 12.11 56.44
CA GLU A 13 -0.62 10.91 55.64
C GLU A 13 -1.20 11.28 54.23
N TRP A 14 -2.09 12.26 54.16
CA TRP A 14 -2.60 12.78 52.92
C TRP A 14 -1.53 13.45 52.07
N CYS A 15 -0.71 14.31 52.62
CA CYS A 15 0.39 14.97 51.91
C CYS A 15 1.35 13.91 51.32
N SER A 16 1.70 12.87 52.08
CA SER A 16 2.57 11.80 51.57
C SER A 16 1.92 11.04 50.41
N LYS A 17 0.62 10.75 50.45
CA LYS A 17 -0.09 10.09 49.35
C LYS A 17 -0.11 10.95 48.11
N VAL A 18 -0.35 12.27 48.25
CA VAL A 18 -0.35 13.20 47.12
C VAL A 18 1.04 13.33 46.51
N GLU A 19 2.09 13.30 47.32
CA GLU A 19 3.47 13.33 46.88
C GLU A 19 3.81 12.09 46.03
N VAL A 20 3.39 10.89 46.44
CA VAL A 20 3.52 9.67 45.64
C VAL A 20 2.77 9.78 44.31
N MET A 21 1.56 10.33 44.31
CA MET A 21 0.80 10.55 43.07
C MET A 21 1.49 11.54 42.14
N ASN A 22 2.10 12.61 42.66
CA ASN A 22 2.89 13.54 41.85
C ASN A 22 4.10 12.83 41.19
N MET A 23 4.84 12.03 41.95
CA MET A 23 5.95 11.22 41.37
C MET A 23 5.48 10.30 40.25
N GLN A 24 4.27 9.71 40.37
CA GLN A 24 3.70 8.91 39.29
C GLN A 24 3.35 9.77 38.06
N LEU A 25 2.82 10.98 38.26
CA LEU A 25 2.56 11.88 37.17
C LEU A 25 3.84 12.27 36.43
N ASP A 26 4.94 12.57 37.16
CA ASP A 26 6.25 12.85 36.57
C ASP A 26 6.70 11.69 35.66
N SER A 27 6.57 10.45 36.12
CA SER A 27 6.91 9.25 35.33
C SER A 27 6.05 9.11 34.07
N TYR A 28 4.77 9.42 34.12
CA TYR A 28 3.89 9.40 32.95
C TYR A 28 4.22 10.53 31.95
N GLU A 29 4.57 11.72 32.43
CA GLU A 29 5.00 12.82 31.59
C GLU A 29 6.31 12.50 30.86
N GLU A 30 7.28 11.90 31.53
CA GLU A 30 8.53 11.42 30.93
C GLU A 30 8.27 10.35 29.86
N ALA A 31 7.45 9.35 30.18
CA ALA A 31 7.10 8.28 29.25
C ALA A 31 6.41 8.84 28.01
N LEU A 32 5.46 9.76 28.17
CA LEU A 32 4.78 10.40 27.06
C LEU A 32 5.71 11.28 26.22
N THR A 33 6.62 12.02 26.85
CA THR A 33 7.63 12.82 26.17
C THR A 33 8.55 11.93 25.32
N SER A 34 8.98 10.79 25.84
CA SER A 34 9.75 9.79 25.09
C SER A 34 8.98 9.24 23.88
N LEU A 35 7.67 9.01 24.01
CA LEU A 35 6.81 8.60 22.89
C LEU A 35 6.71 9.71 21.83
N GLN A 36 6.58 10.97 22.23
CA GLN A 36 6.52 12.12 21.34
C GLN A 36 7.81 12.30 20.54
N MET A 37 8.97 12.16 21.21
CA MET A 37 10.27 12.24 20.54
C MET A 37 10.46 11.14 19.48
N ARG A 38 10.01 9.92 19.79
CA ARG A 38 10.05 8.81 18.81
C ARG A 38 9.07 9.01 17.66
N ASP A 39 7.90 9.56 17.93
CA ASP A 39 6.90 9.87 16.93
C ASP A 39 7.45 10.89 15.92
N ASP A 40 7.95 12.02 16.40
CA ASP A 40 8.47 13.10 15.55
C ASP A 40 9.78 12.69 14.85
N GLY A 41 10.73 12.10 15.57
CA GLY A 41 12.06 11.79 15.05
C GLY A 41 12.12 10.53 14.17
N ILE A 42 11.21 9.59 14.32
CA ILE A 42 11.24 8.31 13.61
C ILE A 42 9.98 8.14 12.75
N TYR A 43 8.80 8.01 13.37
CA TYR A 43 7.60 7.57 12.66
C TYR A 43 7.12 8.62 11.65
N ARG A 44 7.01 9.87 12.06
CA ARG A 44 6.58 10.96 11.17
C ARG A 44 7.63 11.26 10.10
N SER A 45 8.91 11.18 10.44
CA SER A 45 10.02 11.38 9.50
C SER A 45 10.04 10.36 8.37
N ILE A 46 9.79 9.06 8.64
CA ILE A 46 9.72 8.00 7.62
C ILE A 46 8.67 8.32 6.53
N PHE A 47 7.55 8.93 6.91
CA PHE A 47 6.46 9.27 5.99
C PHE A 47 6.52 10.73 5.48
N GLY A 48 7.61 11.46 5.74
CA GLY A 48 7.77 12.86 5.34
C GLY A 48 6.76 13.80 5.98
N MET A 49 6.25 13.46 7.17
CA MET A 49 5.33 14.29 7.94
C MET A 49 6.11 15.30 8.78
N ASN A 50 5.54 16.49 8.97
CA ASN A 50 6.11 17.49 9.87
C ASN A 50 5.92 17.07 11.34
N GLU A 51 6.83 17.54 12.20
CA GLU A 51 6.68 17.45 13.66
C GLU A 51 5.40 18.17 14.12
N ILE A 52 4.79 17.66 15.19
CA ILE A 52 3.61 18.32 15.78
C ILE A 52 4.09 19.49 16.63
N PRO A 53 3.65 20.74 16.34
CA PRO A 53 4.07 21.92 17.09
C PRO A 53 3.83 21.77 18.60
N ALA A 54 4.79 22.26 19.39
CA ALA A 54 4.71 22.20 20.85
C ALA A 54 3.46 22.87 21.41
N GLU A 55 2.98 23.93 20.75
CA GLU A 55 1.75 24.64 21.12
C GLU A 55 0.53 23.72 21.00
N VAL A 56 0.49 22.87 19.99
CA VAL A 56 -0.60 21.89 19.80
C VAL A 56 -0.55 20.80 20.87
N ARG A 57 0.67 20.32 21.18
CA ARG A 57 0.87 19.27 22.20
C ARG A 57 0.56 19.75 23.61
N ASN A 58 0.92 20.99 23.94
CA ASN A 58 0.79 21.56 25.28
C ASN A 58 -0.48 22.40 25.48
N ALA A 59 -1.32 22.55 24.44
CA ALA A 59 -2.57 23.27 24.57
C ALA A 59 -3.46 22.62 25.64
N GLY A 60 -3.81 23.36 26.68
CA GLY A 60 -4.81 22.94 27.67
C GLY A 60 -6.21 22.83 27.04
N PHE A 61 -7.13 22.16 27.73
CA PHE A 61 -8.53 22.24 27.38
C PHE A 61 -9.02 23.64 27.77
N GLY A 62 -9.04 24.59 26.84
CA GLY A 62 -9.58 25.92 27.08
C GLY A 62 -11.00 25.91 27.64
N GLY A 63 -11.39 26.88 28.39
CA GLY A 63 -12.75 27.02 28.92
C GLY A 63 -12.78 27.63 30.33
N VAL A 64 -14.00 27.69 30.92
CA VAL A 64 -14.31 28.24 32.21
C VAL A 64 -13.41 27.67 33.31
N ASN A 65 -13.12 28.45 34.34
CA ASN A 65 -12.30 28.10 35.49
C ASN A 65 -12.75 26.76 36.14
N ARG A 66 -12.27 25.64 35.57
CA ARG A 66 -12.58 24.27 36.02
C ARG A 66 -12.07 23.99 37.43
N TYR A 67 -11.12 24.80 37.89
CA TYR A 67 -10.37 24.60 39.14
C TYR A 67 -10.83 25.56 40.25
N ALA A 68 -11.93 26.33 40.04
CA ALA A 68 -12.43 27.27 41.00
C ALA A 68 -12.94 26.66 42.32
N HIS A 69 -13.20 25.37 42.33
CA HIS A 69 -13.66 24.65 43.53
C HIS A 69 -12.53 24.13 44.43
N TYR A 70 -11.26 24.26 44.00
CA TYR A 70 -10.15 23.95 44.87
C TYR A 70 -9.88 25.15 45.80
N ASP A 71 -9.85 24.86 47.09
CA ASP A 71 -9.49 25.84 48.10
C ASP A 71 -8.07 26.41 47.85
N GLU A 72 -7.89 27.71 48.06
CA GLU A 72 -6.59 28.39 47.94
C GLU A 72 -5.64 28.10 49.11
N SER A 73 -6.04 27.27 50.07
CA SER A 73 -5.16 26.76 51.14
C SER A 73 -4.13 25.74 50.60
N GLY A 74 -3.05 25.50 51.32
CA GLY A 74 -1.89 24.71 50.87
C GLY A 74 -2.25 23.35 50.25
N SER A 75 -3.20 22.60 50.81
CA SER A 75 -3.64 21.32 50.25
C SER A 75 -4.49 21.49 48.98
N GLY A 76 -5.31 22.56 48.89
CA GLY A 76 -6.11 22.88 47.71
C GLY A 76 -5.26 23.31 46.52
N LEU A 77 -4.21 24.07 46.75
CA LEU A 77 -3.25 24.48 45.71
C LEU A 77 -2.54 23.24 45.10
N LEU A 78 -2.13 22.28 45.95
CA LEU A 78 -1.48 21.05 45.49
C LEU A 78 -2.41 20.19 44.62
N LEU A 79 -3.67 20.03 45.04
CA LEU A 79 -4.68 19.30 44.27
C LEU A 79 -5.05 20.01 42.95
N LYS A 80 -5.08 21.35 42.95
CA LYS A 80 -5.31 22.15 41.76
C LYS A 80 -4.17 21.96 40.75
N ASP A 81 -2.92 21.99 41.19
CA ASP A 81 -1.75 21.74 40.32
C ASP A 81 -1.82 20.33 39.69
N MET A 82 -2.10 19.30 40.50
CA MET A 82 -2.29 17.94 39.98
C MET A 82 -3.41 17.84 38.97
N ALA A 83 -4.55 18.51 39.20
CA ALA A 83 -5.68 18.48 38.27
C ALA A 83 -5.32 19.16 36.95
N VAL A 84 -4.61 20.27 36.97
CA VAL A 84 -4.09 20.95 35.77
C VAL A 84 -3.12 20.04 35.01
N ARG A 85 -2.19 19.41 35.69
CA ARG A 85 -1.21 18.48 35.08
C ARG A 85 -1.90 17.29 34.45
N LEU A 86 -2.90 16.71 35.10
CA LEU A 86 -3.71 15.60 34.54
C LEU A 86 -4.46 16.03 33.28
N ASP A 87 -5.05 17.21 33.24
CA ASP A 87 -5.74 17.72 32.06
C ASP A 87 -4.75 17.94 30.90
N VAL A 88 -3.57 18.49 31.16
CA VAL A 88 -2.52 18.65 30.14
C VAL A 88 -2.02 17.29 29.65
N LEU A 89 -1.78 16.34 30.55
CA LEU A 89 -1.36 14.99 30.21
C LEU A 89 -2.40 14.27 29.35
N THR A 90 -3.68 14.40 29.71
CA THR A 90 -4.81 13.87 28.94
C THR A 90 -4.83 14.43 27.53
N LYS A 91 -4.63 15.75 27.39
CA LYS A 91 -4.56 16.40 26.08
C LYS A 91 -3.36 15.92 25.25
N LYS A 92 -2.18 15.86 25.87
CA LYS A 92 -0.97 15.33 25.20
C LYS A 92 -1.18 13.90 24.72
N THR A 93 -1.80 13.04 25.54
CA THR A 93 -2.11 11.66 25.19
C THR A 93 -3.08 11.58 24.02
N TYR A 94 -4.11 12.41 23.98
CA TYR A 94 -5.05 12.50 22.86
C TYR A 94 -4.34 12.90 21.56
N VAL A 95 -3.50 13.95 21.59
CA VAL A 95 -2.73 14.37 20.42
C VAL A 95 -1.80 13.27 19.94
N GLN A 96 -1.14 12.55 20.85
CA GLN A 96 -0.27 11.42 20.51
C GLN A 96 -1.03 10.25 19.89
N SER A 97 -2.21 9.93 20.41
CA SER A 97 -3.08 8.89 19.82
C SER A 97 -3.48 9.25 18.38
N ARG A 98 -3.86 10.51 18.15
CA ARG A 98 -4.20 10.98 16.79
C ARG A 98 -3.01 10.90 15.84
N SER A 99 -1.80 11.23 16.30
CA SER A 99 -0.59 11.08 15.50
C SER A 99 -0.36 9.61 15.10
N PHE A 100 -0.52 8.69 16.03
CA PHE A 100 -0.36 7.27 15.72
C PHE A 100 -1.42 6.75 14.73
N ASP A 101 -2.67 7.24 14.78
CA ASP A 101 -3.70 6.92 13.79
C ASP A 101 -3.27 7.39 12.38
N GLU A 102 -2.69 8.59 12.27
CA GLU A 102 -2.18 9.12 10.99
C GLU A 102 -1.01 8.29 10.45
N VAL A 103 -0.04 7.96 11.29
CA VAL A 103 1.12 7.11 10.94
C VAL A 103 0.66 5.71 10.51
N ALA A 104 -0.28 5.11 11.24
CA ALA A 104 -0.82 3.79 10.91
C ALA A 104 -1.53 3.80 9.56
N LEU A 105 -2.32 4.83 9.26
CA LEU A 105 -2.98 5.00 7.97
C LEU A 105 -1.98 5.11 6.81
N LEU A 106 -0.93 5.92 6.97
CA LEU A 106 0.12 6.10 5.96
C LEU A 106 0.95 4.82 5.78
N SER A 107 1.27 4.10 6.86
CA SER A 107 1.97 2.83 6.80
C SER A 107 1.17 1.78 6.01
N LYS A 108 -0.13 1.67 6.28
CA LYS A 108 -1.01 0.79 5.51
C LYS A 108 -1.04 1.17 4.03
N ARG A 109 -1.20 2.47 3.73
CA ARG A 109 -1.24 2.97 2.35
C ARG A 109 0.08 2.71 1.60
N ALA A 110 1.23 2.85 2.27
CA ALA A 110 2.53 2.53 1.69
C ALA A 110 2.66 1.02 1.40
N GLY A 111 2.18 0.16 2.29
CA GLY A 111 2.11 -1.28 2.07
C GLY A 111 1.22 -1.66 0.89
N ASP A 112 0.02 -1.09 0.83
CA ASP A 112 -0.90 -1.29 -0.31
C ASP A 112 -0.26 -0.84 -1.63
N MET A 113 0.40 0.32 -1.65
CA MET A 113 1.11 0.83 -2.81
C MET A 113 2.24 -0.11 -3.26
N ALA A 114 3.03 -0.64 -2.32
CA ALA A 114 4.11 -1.58 -2.61
C ALA A 114 3.62 -2.87 -3.26
N MET A 115 2.41 -3.34 -2.92
CA MET A 115 1.79 -4.51 -3.56
C MET A 115 1.19 -4.18 -4.93
N CYS A 116 0.76 -2.95 -5.15
CA CYS A 116 0.13 -2.50 -6.39
C CYS A 116 1.14 -2.17 -7.49
N ILE A 117 2.33 -1.65 -7.15
CA ILE A 117 3.37 -1.35 -8.16
C ILE A 117 3.77 -2.66 -8.86
N PRO A 118 3.78 -2.69 -10.23
CA PRO A 118 4.29 -3.83 -10.98
C PRO A 118 5.73 -4.14 -10.56
N ALA A 119 6.03 -5.35 -10.05
CA ALA A 119 7.34 -5.63 -9.48
C ALA A 119 7.87 -7.05 -9.77
N ILE A 120 7.10 -7.86 -10.51
CA ILE A 120 7.53 -9.20 -10.96
C ILE A 120 7.40 -9.32 -12.47
N PRO A 121 8.15 -10.22 -13.13
CA PRO A 121 7.93 -10.54 -14.54
C PRO A 121 6.49 -11.03 -14.79
N PRO A 122 5.90 -10.71 -15.97
CA PRO A 122 4.56 -11.19 -16.33
C PRO A 122 4.54 -12.67 -16.73
N ILE A 123 5.70 -13.33 -16.77
CA ILE A 123 5.92 -14.70 -17.22
C ILE A 123 6.94 -15.38 -16.31
N ASN A 124 6.98 -16.72 -16.32
CA ASN A 124 8.09 -17.44 -15.71
C ASN A 124 9.42 -17.02 -16.37
N PRO A 125 10.43 -16.54 -15.60
CA PRO A 125 11.70 -16.06 -16.14
C PRO A 125 12.68 -17.16 -16.57
N ASP A 126 12.25 -18.40 -16.78
CA ASP A 126 13.07 -19.48 -17.32
C ASP A 126 13.50 -19.17 -18.77
N PRO A 127 14.81 -19.01 -19.05
CA PRO A 127 15.32 -18.71 -20.40
C PRO A 127 14.98 -19.79 -21.45
N SER A 128 14.62 -21.01 -21.04
CA SER A 128 14.19 -22.08 -21.94
C SER A 128 12.76 -21.88 -22.45
N VAL A 129 11.94 -21.07 -21.74
CA VAL A 129 10.52 -20.85 -22.03
C VAL A 129 10.30 -19.64 -22.92
N TYR A 130 11.11 -18.59 -22.79
CA TYR A 130 10.94 -17.34 -23.51
C TYR A 130 12.27 -16.75 -24.00
N ARG A 131 12.15 -15.80 -24.92
CA ARG A 131 13.23 -14.91 -25.34
C ARG A 131 12.69 -13.48 -25.43
N LEU A 132 13.39 -12.50 -24.84
CA LEU A 132 13.09 -11.09 -25.06
C LEU A 132 13.34 -10.74 -26.54
N SER A 133 12.27 -10.53 -27.32
CA SER A 133 12.35 -10.32 -28.75
C SER A 133 12.34 -8.86 -29.14
N SER A 134 11.75 -7.98 -28.30
CA SER A 134 11.74 -6.55 -28.55
C SER A 134 11.62 -5.73 -27.27
N GLY A 135 12.46 -4.72 -27.13
CA GLY A 135 12.45 -3.77 -26.02
C GLY A 135 11.51 -2.58 -26.28
N PHE A 136 11.33 -1.76 -25.22
CA PHE A 136 10.60 -0.52 -25.23
C PHE A 136 11.35 0.58 -26.00
N GLY A 137 10.63 1.46 -26.70
CA GLY A 137 11.18 2.65 -27.34
C GLY A 137 11.11 2.64 -28.87
N TYR A 138 11.85 3.52 -29.52
CA TYR A 138 11.85 3.64 -30.97
C TYR A 138 12.64 2.51 -31.62
N ARG A 139 12.00 1.80 -32.57
CA ARG A 139 12.60 0.73 -33.35
C ARG A 139 12.00 0.63 -34.74
N LYS A 140 12.64 -0.10 -35.64
CA LYS A 140 12.01 -0.47 -36.92
C LYS A 140 10.87 -1.45 -36.65
N ASP A 141 9.67 -1.09 -37.10
CA ASP A 141 8.50 -1.96 -37.07
C ASP A 141 8.74 -3.18 -37.97
N PRO A 142 8.65 -4.42 -37.47
CA PRO A 142 8.99 -5.61 -38.25
C PRO A 142 8.04 -5.87 -39.43
N MET A 143 6.84 -5.27 -39.42
CA MET A 143 5.85 -5.44 -40.51
C MET A 143 5.91 -4.32 -41.53
N SER A 144 6.11 -3.07 -41.13
CA SER A 144 6.11 -1.92 -42.04
C SER A 144 7.52 -1.46 -42.43
N GLY A 145 8.56 -1.86 -41.73
CA GLY A 145 9.94 -1.41 -41.90
C GLY A 145 10.17 0.04 -41.46
N ARG A 146 9.13 0.80 -41.06
CA ARG A 146 9.22 2.20 -40.63
C ARG A 146 9.61 2.29 -39.14
N THR A 147 10.23 3.41 -38.79
CA THR A 147 10.50 3.68 -37.35
C THR A 147 9.16 3.91 -36.65
N ALA A 148 8.87 3.10 -35.63
CA ALA A 148 7.70 3.21 -34.79
C ALA A 148 8.11 3.15 -33.30
N ARG A 149 7.31 3.78 -32.45
CA ARG A 149 7.50 3.69 -31.00
C ARG A 149 6.84 2.40 -30.51
N HIS A 150 7.62 1.53 -29.87
CA HIS A 150 7.15 0.35 -29.17
C HIS A 150 6.79 0.73 -27.74
N THR A 151 5.54 0.54 -27.34
CA THR A 151 4.98 1.01 -26.06
C THR A 151 5.16 0.04 -24.92
N GLY A 152 5.74 -1.13 -25.19
CA GLY A 152 5.94 -2.19 -24.24
C GLY A 152 7.22 -3.01 -24.46
N VAL A 153 7.22 -4.22 -24.01
CA VAL A 153 8.24 -5.25 -24.27
C VAL A 153 7.58 -6.51 -24.81
N ASP A 154 8.28 -7.23 -25.69
CA ASP A 154 7.78 -8.47 -26.29
C ASP A 154 8.60 -9.67 -25.81
N PHE A 155 7.91 -10.63 -25.21
CA PHE A 155 8.45 -11.92 -24.80
C PHE A 155 8.03 -12.98 -25.81
N ALA A 156 8.92 -13.33 -26.75
CA ALA A 156 8.67 -14.42 -27.70
C ALA A 156 8.66 -15.76 -26.96
N MET A 157 7.55 -16.47 -27.08
CA MET A 157 7.32 -17.76 -26.42
C MET A 157 6.24 -18.56 -27.13
N LYS A 158 6.20 -19.86 -26.87
CA LYS A 158 5.15 -20.73 -27.41
C LYS A 158 3.77 -20.31 -26.89
N PRO A 159 2.70 -20.41 -27.71
CA PRO A 159 1.34 -20.18 -27.24
C PRO A 159 0.95 -21.15 -26.13
N GLY A 160 0.23 -20.65 -25.12
CA GLY A 160 -0.28 -21.46 -24.02
C GLY A 160 0.53 -21.37 -22.72
N ASN A 161 1.66 -20.66 -22.70
CA ASN A 161 2.38 -20.40 -21.45
C ASN A 161 1.58 -19.45 -20.55
N PRO A 162 1.56 -19.70 -19.23
CA PRO A 162 0.84 -18.85 -18.28
C PRO A 162 1.37 -17.42 -18.29
N VAL A 163 0.45 -16.46 -18.12
CA VAL A 163 0.73 -15.04 -17.97
C VAL A 163 0.17 -14.58 -16.63
N TYR A 164 0.99 -13.85 -15.88
CA TYR A 164 0.71 -13.49 -14.50
C TYR A 164 0.59 -11.97 -14.32
N ALA A 165 -0.28 -11.55 -13.40
CA ALA A 165 -0.39 -10.16 -12.97
C ALA A 165 0.88 -9.72 -12.23
N THR A 166 1.42 -8.56 -12.60
CA THR A 166 2.69 -8.06 -12.07
C THR A 166 2.56 -7.25 -10.79
N GLY A 167 1.33 -6.89 -10.40
CA GLY A 167 0.96 -6.18 -9.19
C GLY A 167 -0.48 -6.49 -8.79
N ASP A 168 -0.86 -6.18 -7.55
CA ASP A 168 -2.26 -6.21 -7.09
C ASP A 168 -3.08 -5.17 -7.87
N GLY A 169 -4.34 -5.46 -8.17
CA GLY A 169 -5.19 -4.51 -8.88
C GLY A 169 -6.60 -5.03 -9.18
N VAL A 170 -7.25 -4.33 -10.08
CA VAL A 170 -8.59 -4.69 -10.61
C VAL A 170 -8.51 -4.75 -12.12
N VAL A 171 -9.10 -5.76 -12.73
CA VAL A 171 -9.20 -5.87 -14.20
C VAL A 171 -10.05 -4.70 -14.70
N GLU A 172 -9.42 -3.75 -15.39
CA GLU A 172 -10.10 -2.57 -15.96
C GLU A 172 -10.86 -2.95 -17.22
N SER A 173 -10.25 -3.78 -18.08
CA SER A 173 -10.90 -4.21 -19.32
C SER A 173 -10.32 -5.54 -19.82
N VAL A 174 -11.20 -6.29 -20.50
CA VAL A 174 -10.86 -7.49 -21.29
C VAL A 174 -11.39 -7.26 -22.71
N LYS A 175 -10.52 -7.29 -23.71
CA LYS A 175 -10.89 -7.06 -25.10
C LYS A 175 -10.44 -8.21 -26.00
N PHE A 176 -11.24 -8.50 -27.01
CA PHE A 176 -10.99 -9.51 -28.04
C PHE A 176 -11.08 -8.82 -29.41
N GLU A 177 -9.94 -8.49 -29.99
CA GLU A 177 -9.82 -7.72 -31.22
C GLU A 177 -9.12 -8.55 -32.30
N PHE A 178 -9.55 -8.41 -33.56
CA PHE A 178 -8.88 -9.08 -34.69
C PHE A 178 -7.59 -8.39 -35.10
N PHE A 179 -7.47 -7.07 -34.83
CA PHE A 179 -6.34 -6.23 -35.19
C PHE A 179 -5.75 -5.61 -33.91
N GLY A 180 -4.61 -4.94 -34.03
CA GLY A 180 -3.97 -4.27 -32.91
C GLY A 180 -3.49 -5.27 -31.87
N TYR A 181 -3.87 -5.09 -30.62
CA TYR A 181 -3.44 -5.88 -29.45
C TYR A 181 -4.04 -7.29 -29.36
N GLY A 182 -5.02 -7.60 -30.18
CA GLY A 182 -5.68 -8.91 -30.15
C GLY A 182 -6.47 -9.14 -28.86
N ASN A 183 -6.37 -10.36 -28.31
CA ASN A 183 -6.93 -10.65 -27.01
C ASN A 183 -6.05 -10.01 -25.94
N GLN A 184 -6.61 -9.14 -25.12
CA GLN A 184 -5.84 -8.35 -24.15
C GLN A 184 -6.57 -8.20 -22.82
N VAL A 185 -5.78 -8.03 -21.77
CA VAL A 185 -6.22 -7.68 -20.42
C VAL A 185 -5.50 -6.41 -20.02
N VAL A 186 -6.23 -5.47 -19.43
CA VAL A 186 -5.69 -4.28 -18.76
C VAL A 186 -6.05 -4.36 -17.30
N ILE A 187 -5.06 -4.20 -16.42
CA ILE A 187 -5.23 -4.17 -14.98
C ILE A 187 -4.92 -2.76 -14.47
N ASP A 188 -5.84 -2.18 -13.71
CA ASP A 188 -5.63 -0.96 -12.94
C ASP A 188 -5.15 -1.34 -11.54
N HIS A 189 -3.91 -0.95 -11.23
CA HIS A 189 -3.26 -1.21 -9.94
C HIS A 189 -3.51 -0.12 -8.90
N GLY A 190 -4.22 0.95 -9.28
CA GLY A 190 -4.30 2.16 -8.45
C GLY A 190 -2.98 2.94 -8.48
N PHE A 191 -2.88 3.98 -7.66
CA PHE A 191 -1.70 4.86 -7.55
C PHE A 191 -1.16 5.40 -8.90
N GLY A 192 -1.98 5.37 -9.95
CA GLY A 192 -1.66 5.81 -11.31
C GLY A 192 -1.00 4.74 -12.19
N TYR A 193 -0.83 3.52 -11.71
CA TYR A 193 -0.25 2.40 -12.48
C TYR A 193 -1.32 1.56 -13.15
N LYS A 194 -1.07 1.20 -14.42
CA LYS A 194 -1.81 0.18 -15.16
C LYS A 194 -0.84 -0.70 -15.92
N THR A 195 -1.25 -1.95 -16.17
CA THR A 195 -0.51 -2.87 -17.04
C THR A 195 -1.40 -3.43 -18.11
N ARG A 196 -0.83 -3.70 -19.29
CA ARG A 196 -1.50 -4.36 -20.41
C ARG A 196 -0.76 -5.63 -20.77
N TYR A 197 -1.54 -6.68 -21.02
CA TYR A 197 -1.09 -8.00 -21.49
C TYR A 197 -1.82 -8.30 -22.78
N ALA A 198 -1.11 -8.38 -23.89
CA ALA A 198 -1.72 -8.50 -25.20
C ALA A 198 -1.25 -9.72 -26.01
N HIS A 199 -1.91 -9.96 -27.16
CA HIS A 199 -1.72 -11.11 -28.06
C HIS A 199 -1.99 -12.46 -27.38
N LEU A 200 -2.87 -12.47 -26.37
CA LEU A 200 -3.20 -13.67 -25.58
C LEU A 200 -3.95 -14.72 -26.42
N LYS A 201 -3.71 -16.00 -26.12
CA LYS A 201 -4.48 -17.15 -26.65
C LYS A 201 -5.80 -17.31 -25.89
N ALA A 202 -5.74 -17.21 -24.57
CA ALA A 202 -6.88 -17.34 -23.69
C ALA A 202 -6.77 -16.32 -22.55
N VAL A 203 -7.93 -15.87 -22.06
CA VAL A 203 -8.06 -14.95 -20.91
C VAL A 203 -8.80 -15.68 -19.81
N GLY A 204 -8.24 -15.67 -18.59
CA GLY A 204 -8.79 -16.36 -17.42
C GLY A 204 -9.52 -15.42 -16.44
N VAL A 205 -9.66 -14.15 -16.77
CA VAL A 205 -10.21 -13.12 -15.88
C VAL A 205 -11.32 -12.34 -16.57
N VAL A 206 -12.14 -11.64 -15.79
CA VAL A 206 -13.22 -10.78 -16.30
C VAL A 206 -13.07 -9.37 -15.75
N GLU A 207 -13.66 -8.41 -16.45
CA GLU A 207 -13.68 -7.01 -16.03
C GLU A 207 -14.30 -6.84 -14.63
N GLY A 208 -13.69 -6.00 -13.79
CA GLY A 208 -14.05 -5.80 -12.39
C GLY A 208 -13.48 -6.82 -11.41
N MET A 209 -12.82 -7.89 -11.86
CA MET A 209 -12.21 -8.91 -10.99
C MET A 209 -11.01 -8.31 -10.26
N LYS A 210 -10.93 -8.54 -8.93
CA LYS A 210 -9.76 -8.22 -8.12
C LYS A 210 -8.68 -9.26 -8.33
N ILE A 211 -7.46 -8.82 -8.60
CA ILE A 211 -6.32 -9.66 -8.94
C ILE A 211 -5.20 -9.42 -7.94
N LYS A 212 -4.51 -10.49 -7.56
CA LYS A 212 -3.30 -10.44 -6.75
C LYS A 212 -2.05 -10.52 -7.64
N ARG A 213 -0.96 -9.89 -7.20
CA ARG A 213 0.36 -10.05 -7.83
C ARG A 213 0.71 -11.53 -7.93
N GLY A 214 1.12 -11.99 -9.10
CA GLY A 214 1.44 -13.39 -9.36
C GLY A 214 0.23 -14.27 -9.69
N GLU A 215 -0.99 -13.75 -9.72
CA GLU A 215 -2.17 -14.49 -10.14
C GLU A 215 -2.16 -14.69 -11.65
N CYS A 216 -2.50 -15.93 -12.10
CA CYS A 216 -2.56 -16.26 -13.52
C CYS A 216 -3.80 -15.61 -14.16
N ILE A 217 -3.58 -14.75 -15.15
CA ILE A 217 -4.64 -13.97 -15.82
C ILE A 217 -4.96 -14.47 -17.22
N GLY A 218 -4.14 -15.38 -17.77
CA GLY A 218 -4.34 -15.90 -19.12
C GLY A 218 -3.17 -16.71 -19.63
N GLN A 219 -3.15 -16.90 -20.94
CA GLN A 219 -2.11 -17.67 -21.65
C GLN A 219 -1.58 -16.85 -22.83
N SER A 220 -0.24 -16.88 -23.03
CA SER A 220 0.42 -16.29 -24.18
C SER A 220 -0.12 -16.84 -25.50
N GLY A 221 -0.07 -16.06 -26.58
CA GLY A 221 -0.64 -16.43 -27.84
C GLY A 221 -0.02 -15.75 -29.05
N ASN A 222 -0.85 -15.54 -30.07
CA ASN A 222 -0.51 -14.88 -31.33
C ASN A 222 -1.75 -14.21 -31.94
N SER A 223 -2.62 -13.63 -31.11
CA SER A 223 -3.84 -12.95 -31.56
C SER A 223 -3.56 -11.52 -31.99
N GLY A 224 -4.44 -10.95 -32.82
CA GLY A 224 -4.32 -9.58 -33.31
C GLY A 224 -3.21 -9.40 -34.34
N LYS A 225 -2.66 -8.18 -34.41
CA LYS A 225 -1.54 -7.83 -35.31
C LYS A 225 -0.22 -8.27 -34.72
N SER A 226 0.21 -9.50 -35.02
CA SER A 226 1.45 -10.10 -34.50
C SER A 226 2.25 -10.75 -35.62
N SER A 227 3.58 -10.64 -35.56
CA SER A 227 4.50 -11.29 -36.51
C SER A 227 4.89 -12.72 -36.09
N GLY A 228 4.52 -13.17 -34.91
CA GLY A 228 4.80 -14.49 -34.39
C GLY A 228 4.36 -14.62 -32.92
N PRO A 229 4.32 -15.83 -32.37
CA PRO A 229 3.85 -16.03 -31.00
C PRO A 229 4.68 -15.28 -29.94
N HIS A 230 4.05 -14.38 -29.17
CA HIS A 230 4.68 -13.64 -28.09
C HIS A 230 3.64 -13.08 -27.11
N LEU A 231 4.08 -12.67 -25.95
CA LEU A 231 3.37 -11.77 -25.04
C LEU A 231 3.88 -10.35 -25.27
N HIS A 232 2.99 -9.42 -25.57
CA HIS A 232 3.29 -7.98 -25.48
C HIS A 232 2.84 -7.46 -24.12
N TYR A 233 3.76 -6.82 -23.40
CA TYR A 233 3.54 -6.32 -22.03
C TYR A 233 3.87 -4.84 -21.91
N GLU A 234 2.94 -4.04 -21.37
CA GLU A 234 3.11 -2.63 -21.13
C GLU A 234 2.93 -2.26 -19.68
N VAL A 235 3.69 -1.26 -19.22
CA VAL A 235 3.46 -0.52 -17.97
C VAL A 235 3.08 0.92 -18.33
N ILE A 236 1.99 1.39 -17.75
CA ILE A 236 1.43 2.72 -17.98
C ILE A 236 1.37 3.42 -16.63
N TYR A 237 2.00 4.58 -16.52
CA TYR A 237 1.98 5.42 -15.33
C TYR A 237 1.38 6.78 -15.65
N LYS A 238 0.28 7.14 -14.95
CA LYS A 238 -0.46 8.40 -15.17
C LYS A 238 -0.76 8.67 -16.67
N GLY A 239 -1.18 7.62 -17.38
CA GLY A 239 -1.53 7.68 -18.80
C GLY A 239 -0.36 7.60 -19.78
N ASN A 240 0.89 7.58 -19.32
CA ASN A 240 2.07 7.50 -20.17
C ASN A 240 2.67 6.10 -20.14
N HIS A 241 3.00 5.55 -21.32
CA HIS A 241 3.75 4.31 -21.43
C HIS A 241 5.19 4.53 -20.96
N ILE A 242 5.64 3.72 -20.04
CA ILE A 242 6.99 3.76 -19.46
C ILE A 242 7.68 2.42 -19.69
N ASN A 243 9.02 2.41 -19.60
CA ASN A 243 9.79 1.21 -19.89
C ASN A 243 9.52 0.11 -18.85
N PRO A 244 8.87 -1.02 -19.24
CA PRO A 244 8.54 -2.09 -18.32
C PRO A 244 9.78 -2.76 -17.68
N ALA A 245 10.93 -2.74 -18.36
CA ALA A 245 12.17 -3.35 -17.86
C ALA A 245 12.68 -2.72 -16.54
N ASN A 246 12.20 -1.53 -16.18
CA ASN A 246 12.54 -0.88 -14.91
C ASN A 246 11.71 -1.43 -13.72
N TYR A 247 10.78 -2.35 -13.96
CA TYR A 247 9.79 -2.81 -12.97
C TYR A 247 9.90 -4.29 -12.63
N TYR A 248 10.77 -5.03 -13.28
CA TYR A 248 10.97 -6.45 -12.98
C TYR A 248 12.42 -6.86 -13.16
N ASP A 249 12.80 -7.92 -12.47
CA ASP A 249 14.10 -8.57 -12.63
C ASP A 249 13.91 -9.93 -13.29
N LEU A 250 14.60 -10.17 -14.40
CA LEU A 250 14.64 -11.45 -15.11
C LEU A 250 15.77 -12.37 -14.63
N SER A 251 16.61 -11.91 -13.69
CA SER A 251 17.66 -12.72 -13.10
C SER A 251 17.19 -13.60 -11.94
N ILE A 252 15.96 -13.43 -11.46
CA ILE A 252 15.34 -14.33 -10.49
C ILE A 252 15.24 -15.74 -11.04
N THR A 253 15.57 -16.73 -10.20
CA THR A 253 15.46 -18.13 -10.61
C THR A 253 14.01 -18.58 -10.77
N PRO A 254 13.71 -19.60 -11.60
CA PRO A 254 12.37 -20.16 -11.71
C PRO A 254 11.78 -20.61 -10.37
N GLU A 255 12.62 -21.08 -9.45
CA GLU A 255 12.23 -21.51 -8.11
C GLU A 255 11.79 -20.32 -7.24
N GLU A 256 12.58 -19.23 -7.23
CA GLU A 256 12.21 -17.99 -6.54
C GLU A 256 10.93 -17.39 -7.10
N TYR A 257 10.78 -17.40 -8.44
CA TYR A 257 9.57 -16.95 -9.10
C TYR A 257 8.36 -17.80 -8.72
N ALA A 258 8.52 -19.13 -8.67
CA ALA A 258 7.46 -20.04 -8.27
C ALA A 258 6.97 -19.75 -6.84
N VAL A 259 7.86 -19.41 -5.91
CA VAL A 259 7.49 -18.99 -4.54
C VAL A 259 6.67 -17.69 -4.56
N MET A 260 7.05 -16.72 -5.40
CA MET A 260 6.30 -15.45 -5.54
C MET A 260 4.89 -15.65 -6.08
N VAL A 261 4.69 -16.63 -6.95
CA VAL A 261 3.42 -16.91 -7.62
C VAL A 261 2.57 -17.93 -6.84
N GLN A 262 3.17 -18.92 -6.16
CA GLN A 262 2.45 -19.99 -5.44
C GLN A 262 1.64 -19.48 -4.25
N ASN A 263 2.11 -18.44 -3.58
CA ASN A 263 1.36 -17.83 -2.47
C ASN A 263 -0.01 -17.26 -2.90
N THR A 264 -0.25 -17.15 -4.21
CA THR A 264 -1.51 -16.68 -4.80
C THR A 264 -2.33 -17.81 -5.43
N ALA A 265 -1.70 -18.92 -5.83
CA ALA A 265 -2.35 -20.03 -6.54
C ALA A 265 -3.36 -20.82 -5.68
N ASP A 266 -3.19 -20.83 -4.36
CA ASP A 266 -4.17 -21.46 -3.45
C ASP A 266 -5.50 -20.70 -3.37
N ALA A 267 -5.52 -19.42 -3.73
CA ALA A 267 -6.74 -18.62 -3.88
C ALA A 267 -7.42 -18.79 -5.25
N SER A 268 -6.70 -19.29 -6.27
CA SER A 268 -7.13 -19.25 -7.68
C SER A 268 -7.64 -20.58 -8.23
N LYS A 269 -7.87 -21.60 -7.41
CA LYS A 269 -8.26 -22.97 -7.87
C LYS A 269 -9.57 -23.07 -8.66
N ASN A 270 -10.27 -21.95 -8.91
CA ASN A 270 -11.55 -21.91 -9.61
C ASN A 270 -11.59 -21.02 -10.87
N ILE A 271 -10.44 -20.63 -11.45
CA ILE A 271 -10.45 -19.83 -12.67
C ILE A 271 -10.66 -20.73 -13.88
N THR A 272 -11.85 -20.70 -14.45
CA THR A 272 -12.16 -21.33 -15.73
C THR A 272 -11.68 -20.43 -16.86
N LEU A 273 -10.65 -20.87 -17.61
CA LEU A 273 -10.17 -20.17 -18.80
C LEU A 273 -11.24 -20.18 -19.89
N HIS A 274 -11.68 -19.00 -20.31
CA HIS A 274 -12.60 -18.85 -21.43
C HIS A 274 -11.79 -18.75 -22.74
N PRO A 275 -11.91 -19.69 -23.70
CA PRO A 275 -11.37 -19.52 -25.02
C PRO A 275 -12.09 -18.35 -25.72
N SER A 276 -11.37 -17.58 -26.51
CA SER A 276 -11.93 -16.47 -27.27
C SER A 276 -13.10 -16.97 -28.15
N HIS A 277 -14.32 -16.53 -27.84
CA HIS A 277 -15.47 -16.86 -28.67
C HIS A 277 -15.32 -16.20 -30.04
N ARG A 278 -15.06 -16.99 -31.07
CA ARG A 278 -15.38 -16.61 -32.45
C ARG A 278 -16.91 -16.45 -32.52
N ARG A 279 -17.41 -15.24 -32.54
CA ARG A 279 -18.77 -14.98 -33.03
C ARG A 279 -18.79 -15.49 -34.47
N ARG A 280 -19.44 -16.63 -34.71
CA ARG A 280 -19.91 -16.98 -36.05
C ARG A 280 -21.03 -15.99 -36.33
N ASP A 281 -20.76 -14.98 -37.14
CA ASP A 281 -21.83 -14.29 -37.86
C ASP A 281 -22.48 -15.31 -38.78
N ASN A 282 -23.58 -15.91 -38.34
CA ASN A 282 -24.50 -16.56 -39.24
C ASN A 282 -25.20 -15.47 -40.05
N GLY A 283 -24.60 -15.12 -41.19
CA GLY A 283 -25.30 -14.43 -42.27
C GLY A 283 -26.51 -15.29 -42.63
N LYS A 284 -27.67 -14.75 -42.38
CA LYS A 284 -28.88 -15.17 -43.09
C LYS A 284 -29.13 -14.16 -44.18
N SER A 285 -29.07 -14.68 -45.38
CA SER A 285 -29.64 -14.19 -46.67
C SER A 285 -30.92 -13.37 -46.49
#